data_9a6eb6640e4c11b29ddfa440cce437b4
#
_entry.id   9a6eb6640e4c11b29ddfa440cce437b4
#
_cell.length_a   1.000
_cell.length_b   1.000
_cell.length_c   1.000
_cell.angle_alpha   90.00
_cell.angle_beta   90.00
_cell.angle_gamma   90.00
#
_symmetry.space_group_name_H-M   'P 1'
#
loop_
_entity.id
_entity.type
_entity.pdbx_description
1 polymer ?
#
loop_
_entity_poly.entity_id
_entity_poly.type
_entity_poly.pdbx_seq_one_letter_code
_entity_poly.pdbx_strand_id
1 'polypeptide(L)'
;SSDTSIFIKESSSASTEPNELGVFAMTDRGLRGISNPSAIFLSEHRENVPGSVVMVTQEGTRPLLVEVQALVDGSHLPSPKRLSVGLDQQRLSMLIAVLHRHAGIGCYDQDVFVNAVGGVKITEPASDLAVMLAIAGSIGNRAMPAGLVVFGEAGLAGEIRPAPRGQERLKEAAKLGFSKAIIPRANAPKTPIEGLEVFAVDRLTDAIAAARDTA
;
A
#
# COMPACT_ATOMS: atom_id res chain seq x y z
N SER A 1 -16.08 3.75 23.12
CA SER A 1 -14.89 4.10 22.34
C SER A 1 -13.67 3.72 23.17
N SER A 2 -13.11 2.57 22.92
CA SER A 2 -11.87 2.12 23.54
C SER A 2 -10.71 2.60 22.66
N ASP A 3 -9.96 3.59 23.16
CA ASP A 3 -8.68 3.99 22.58
C ASP A 3 -7.72 2.79 22.63
N THR A 4 -7.55 2.11 21.50
CA THR A 4 -6.55 1.06 21.35
C THR A 4 -5.25 1.71 20.87
N SER A 5 -4.34 1.98 21.79
CA SER A 5 -2.99 2.45 21.44
C SER A 5 -2.16 1.27 20.96
N ILE A 6 -1.61 1.36 19.76
CA ILE A 6 -0.77 0.34 19.14
C ILE A 6 0.69 0.68 19.39
N PHE A 7 1.45 -0.25 19.96
CA PHE A 7 2.89 -0.11 20.16
C PHE A 7 3.63 -1.14 19.29
N ILE A 8 4.50 -0.63 18.43
CA ILE A 8 5.47 -1.45 17.71
C ILE A 8 6.77 -1.39 18.51
N LYS A 9 7.21 -2.50 19.08
CA LYS A 9 8.44 -2.56 19.86
C LYS A 9 9.43 -3.48 19.17
N GLU A 10 10.62 -2.96 18.87
CA GLU A 10 11.78 -3.79 18.54
C GLU A 10 12.28 -4.47 19.82
N SER A 11 12.35 -5.79 19.86
CA SER A 11 12.99 -6.50 20.93
C SER A 11 14.49 -6.60 20.64
N SER A 12 15.29 -5.77 21.32
CA SER A 12 16.72 -5.96 21.40
C SER A 12 17.03 -6.98 22.51
N SER A 13 17.11 -8.24 22.21
CA SER A 13 17.77 -9.21 23.08
C SER A 13 19.11 -9.61 22.46
N ALA A 14 20.15 -9.66 23.31
CA ALA A 14 21.52 -9.99 22.95
C ALA A 14 21.68 -11.49 22.63
N SER A 15 20.88 -12.03 21.71
CA SER A 15 21.00 -13.35 21.17
C SER A 15 20.85 -13.30 19.65
N THR A 16 21.63 -14.11 18.96
CA THR A 16 21.88 -14.20 17.53
C THR A 16 20.65 -14.52 16.64
N GLU A 17 19.45 -14.17 17.05
CA GLU A 17 18.21 -14.33 16.28
C GLU A 17 17.82 -13.01 15.63
N PRO A 18 17.28 -13.02 14.39
CA PRO A 18 16.87 -11.79 13.71
C PRO A 18 15.78 -11.07 14.53
N ASN A 19 15.88 -9.74 14.59
CA ASN A 19 14.93 -8.86 15.28
C ASN A 19 13.49 -9.20 14.90
N GLU A 20 12.77 -9.87 15.79
CA GLU A 20 11.34 -10.11 15.64
C GLU A 20 10.58 -8.86 16.09
N LEU A 21 9.82 -8.27 15.17
CA LEU A 21 8.91 -7.18 15.47
C LEU A 21 7.63 -7.77 16.06
N GLY A 22 7.38 -7.53 17.33
CA GLY A 22 6.10 -7.84 17.97
C GLY A 22 5.14 -6.66 17.85
N VAL A 23 3.94 -6.90 17.34
CA VAL A 23 2.86 -5.91 17.38
C VAL A 23 1.96 -6.23 18.56
N PHE A 24 1.75 -5.23 19.42
CA PHE A 24 0.99 -5.36 20.66
C PHE A 24 -0.11 -4.31 20.70
N ALA A 25 -1.31 -4.71 21.08
CA ALA A 25 -2.37 -3.77 21.45
C ALA A 25 -2.35 -3.54 22.96
N MET A 26 -2.51 -2.28 23.37
CA MET A 26 -2.79 -1.94 24.74
C MET A 26 -4.28 -2.19 25.02
N THR A 27 -4.55 -3.04 25.97
CA THR A 27 -5.90 -3.31 26.48
C THR A 27 -6.00 -2.87 27.94
N ASP A 28 -7.20 -2.82 28.48
CA ASP A 28 -7.47 -2.61 29.90
C ASP A 28 -6.75 -3.61 30.83
N ARG A 29 -6.30 -4.74 30.28
CA ARG A 29 -5.54 -5.81 30.96
C ARG A 29 -4.04 -5.81 30.61
N GLY A 30 -3.53 -4.74 29.97
CA GLY A 30 -2.13 -4.60 29.57
C GLY A 30 -1.86 -4.95 28.10
N LEU A 31 -0.58 -5.12 27.75
CA LEU A 31 -0.13 -5.42 26.38
C LEU A 31 -0.51 -6.85 25.99
N ARG A 32 -1.24 -6.98 24.89
CA ARG A 32 -1.55 -8.27 24.25
C ARG A 32 -0.89 -8.37 22.88
N GLY A 33 -0.15 -9.46 22.64
CA GLY A 33 0.37 -9.77 21.32
C GLY A 33 -0.76 -10.01 20.31
N ILE A 34 -0.63 -9.42 19.12
CA ILE A 34 -1.62 -9.56 18.04
C ILE A 34 -1.12 -10.60 17.05
N SER A 35 -1.90 -11.68 16.89
CA SER A 35 -1.56 -12.78 15.96
C SER A 35 -1.65 -12.40 14.49
N ASN A 36 -2.52 -11.45 14.15
CA ASN A 36 -2.66 -10.89 12.79
C ASN A 36 -2.55 -9.36 12.83
N PRO A 37 -1.33 -8.80 12.79
CA PRO A 37 -1.13 -7.35 12.83
C PRO A 37 -1.78 -6.62 11.66
N SER A 38 -1.86 -7.25 10.49
CA SER A 38 -2.45 -6.64 9.29
C SER A 38 -3.93 -6.31 9.46
N ALA A 39 -4.65 -7.02 10.33
CA ALA A 39 -6.06 -6.75 10.59
C ALA A 39 -6.32 -5.34 11.13
N ILE A 40 -5.32 -4.72 11.76
CA ILE A 40 -5.41 -3.37 12.32
C ILE A 40 -5.27 -2.29 11.25
N PHE A 41 -4.48 -2.58 10.22
CA PHE A 41 -4.12 -1.65 9.15
C PHE A 41 -5.02 -1.79 7.91
N LEU A 42 -6.06 -2.61 8.01
CA LEU A 42 -7.09 -2.78 7.00
C LEU A 42 -8.42 -2.23 7.56
N SER A 43 -9.20 -1.57 6.71
CA SER A 43 -10.54 -1.13 7.09
C SER A 43 -11.41 -2.33 7.47
N GLU A 44 -12.26 -2.17 8.48
CA GLU A 44 -13.23 -3.20 8.89
C GLU A 44 -14.22 -3.53 7.78
N HIS A 45 -14.58 -2.53 6.99
CA HIS A 45 -15.43 -2.68 5.82
C HIS A 45 -14.56 -2.91 4.59
N ARG A 46 -14.45 -4.17 4.17
CA ARG A 46 -13.76 -4.57 2.93
C ARG A 46 -14.61 -4.31 1.68
N GLU A 47 -15.41 -3.26 1.69
CA GLU A 47 -16.07 -2.81 0.49
C GLU A 47 -15.02 -2.23 -0.44
N ASN A 48 -15.02 -2.68 -1.69
CA ASN A 48 -14.16 -2.12 -2.71
C ASN A 48 -14.65 -0.72 -3.05
N VAL A 49 -14.02 0.27 -2.45
CA VAL A 49 -14.34 1.68 -2.67
C VAL A 49 -13.30 2.35 -3.55
N PRO A 50 -13.69 3.29 -4.42
CA PRO A 50 -12.73 4.07 -5.19
C PRO A 50 -11.72 4.75 -4.28
N GLY A 51 -10.44 4.71 -4.69
CA GLY A 51 -9.36 5.34 -3.92
C GLY A 51 -8.77 4.50 -2.80
N SER A 52 -9.24 3.27 -2.58
CA SER A 52 -8.65 2.34 -1.61
C SER A 52 -7.84 1.26 -2.29
N VAL A 53 -6.61 1.04 -1.80
CA VAL A 53 -5.68 0.01 -2.29
C VAL A 53 -4.97 -0.64 -1.10
N VAL A 54 -4.94 -1.96 -1.07
CA VAL A 54 -4.13 -2.68 -0.09
C VAL A 54 -2.72 -2.91 -0.62
N MET A 55 -1.73 -2.50 0.14
CA MET A 55 -0.33 -2.76 -0.16
C MET A 55 0.29 -3.74 0.84
N VAL A 56 1.37 -4.38 0.40
CA VAL A 56 2.22 -5.14 1.32
C VAL A 56 3.48 -4.34 1.57
N THR A 57 3.63 -3.81 2.79
CA THR A 57 4.82 -3.11 3.27
C THR A 57 5.72 -4.04 4.07
N GLN A 58 6.95 -3.62 4.31
CA GLN A 58 7.93 -4.35 5.10
C GLN A 58 8.29 -3.55 6.34
N GLU A 59 7.99 -4.09 7.51
CA GLU A 59 8.42 -3.54 8.80
C GLU A 59 9.45 -4.47 9.43
N GLY A 60 10.71 -4.02 9.50
CA GLY A 60 11.84 -4.87 9.90
C GLY A 60 11.92 -6.11 9.00
N THR A 61 11.76 -7.30 9.55
CA THR A 61 11.77 -8.57 8.81
C THR A 61 10.37 -9.08 8.44
N ARG A 62 9.31 -8.41 8.90
CA ARG A 62 7.93 -8.87 8.75
C ARG A 62 7.16 -8.09 7.68
N PRO A 63 6.54 -8.76 6.70
CA PRO A 63 5.60 -8.12 5.80
C PRO A 63 4.28 -7.82 6.54
N LEU A 64 3.73 -6.62 6.28
CA LEU A 64 2.44 -6.17 6.78
C LEU A 64 1.55 -5.71 5.63
N LEU A 65 0.27 -6.03 5.69
CA LEU A 65 -0.71 -5.48 4.77
C LEU A 65 -1.29 -4.21 5.36
N VAL A 66 -1.25 -3.14 4.58
CA VAL A 66 -1.74 -1.82 4.97
C VAL A 66 -2.63 -1.27 3.86
N GLU A 67 -3.77 -0.74 4.22
CA GLU A 67 -4.64 -0.03 3.29
C GLU A 67 -4.14 1.41 3.12
N VAL A 68 -4.00 1.81 1.86
CA VAL A 68 -3.73 3.18 1.44
C VAL A 68 -5.00 3.74 0.82
N GLN A 69 -5.45 4.88 1.32
CA GLN A 69 -6.63 5.57 0.82
C GLN A 69 -6.24 6.91 0.21
N ALA A 70 -6.79 7.21 -0.96
CA ALA A 70 -6.66 8.49 -1.61
C ALA A 70 -8.04 9.12 -1.86
N LEU A 71 -8.14 10.41 -1.58
CA LEU A 71 -9.27 11.26 -1.95
C LEU A 71 -8.77 12.36 -2.87
N VAL A 72 -9.36 12.45 -4.05
CA VAL A 72 -9.11 13.52 -5.01
C VAL A 72 -10.42 14.23 -5.29
N ASP A 73 -10.45 15.53 -5.03
CA ASP A 73 -11.65 16.35 -5.20
C ASP A 73 -11.30 17.75 -5.74
N GLY A 74 -12.27 18.44 -6.32
CA GLY A 74 -12.08 19.78 -6.84
C GLY A 74 -11.57 20.75 -5.77
N SER A 75 -10.51 21.50 -6.08
CA SER A 75 -10.01 22.49 -5.14
C SER A 75 -10.81 23.79 -5.25
N HIS A 76 -11.17 24.35 -4.10
CA HIS A 76 -11.78 25.68 -3.99
C HIS A 76 -10.73 26.79 -3.77
N LEU A 77 -9.45 26.43 -3.77
CA LEU A 77 -8.34 27.34 -3.52
C LEU A 77 -7.53 27.55 -4.81
N PRO A 78 -6.91 28.74 -4.98
CA PRO A 78 -6.02 28.99 -6.12
C PRO A 78 -4.81 28.03 -6.19
N SER A 79 -4.41 27.48 -5.04
CA SER A 79 -3.34 26.48 -4.93
C SER A 79 -3.91 25.20 -4.34
N PRO A 80 -4.07 24.14 -5.14
CA PRO A 80 -4.59 22.86 -4.66
C PRO A 80 -3.71 22.23 -3.60
N LYS A 81 -4.34 21.59 -2.61
CA LYS A 81 -3.67 20.94 -1.51
C LYS A 81 -3.11 19.59 -1.93
N ARG A 82 -1.94 19.25 -1.42
CA ARG A 82 -1.33 17.95 -1.51
C ARG A 82 -0.98 17.51 -0.10
N LEU A 83 -1.73 16.60 0.49
CA LEU A 83 -1.55 16.17 1.86
C LEU A 83 -1.36 14.65 1.95
N SER A 84 -0.37 14.25 2.71
CA SER A 84 -0.09 12.85 2.99
C SER A 84 -0.02 12.60 4.49
N VAL A 85 -0.69 11.57 4.95
CA VAL A 85 -0.66 11.11 6.35
C VAL A 85 -0.13 9.68 6.36
N GLY A 86 0.95 9.47 7.10
CA GLY A 86 1.62 8.16 7.16
C GLY A 86 2.53 7.82 5.96
N LEU A 87 2.66 8.72 4.96
CA LEU A 87 3.52 8.57 3.79
C LEU A 87 4.33 9.85 3.56
N ASP A 88 5.38 9.78 2.75
CA ASP A 88 6.25 10.94 2.48
C ASP A 88 5.53 11.99 1.60
N GLN A 89 5.45 13.21 2.12
CA GLN A 89 4.78 14.35 1.47
C GLN A 89 5.49 14.78 0.18
N GLN A 90 6.82 14.77 0.15
CA GLN A 90 7.58 15.17 -1.03
C GLN A 90 7.43 14.12 -2.14
N ARG A 91 7.43 12.86 -1.74
CA ARG A 91 7.22 11.76 -2.67
C ARG A 91 5.84 11.81 -3.32
N LEU A 92 4.79 12.17 -2.58
CA LEU A 92 3.45 12.34 -3.12
C LEU A 92 3.43 13.31 -4.32
N SER A 93 4.08 14.45 -4.21
CA SER A 93 4.13 15.44 -5.29
C SER A 93 4.83 14.89 -6.54
N MET A 94 5.88 14.10 -6.36
CA MET A 94 6.60 13.43 -7.43
C MET A 94 5.71 12.37 -8.12
N LEU A 95 4.99 11.54 -7.35
CA LEU A 95 4.10 10.51 -7.88
C LEU A 95 2.94 11.11 -8.70
N ILE A 96 2.40 12.24 -8.28
CA ILE A 96 1.39 12.99 -9.04
C ILE A 96 1.95 13.43 -10.40
N ALA A 97 3.19 13.93 -10.44
CA ALA A 97 3.84 14.29 -11.69
C ALA A 97 4.06 13.09 -12.62
N VAL A 98 4.45 11.93 -12.06
CA VAL A 98 4.62 10.67 -12.80
C VAL A 98 3.28 10.19 -13.38
N LEU A 99 2.20 10.22 -12.59
CA LEU A 99 0.84 9.88 -13.04
C LEU A 99 0.42 10.74 -14.22
N HIS A 100 0.61 12.05 -14.11
CA HIS A 100 0.27 12.96 -15.18
C HIS A 100 1.09 12.70 -16.45
N ARG A 101 2.41 12.65 -16.33
CA ARG A 101 3.31 12.55 -17.48
C ARG A 101 3.22 11.22 -18.22
N HIS A 102 3.07 10.10 -17.50
CA HIS A 102 3.17 8.76 -18.06
C HIS A 102 1.83 8.02 -18.20
N ALA A 103 0.80 8.43 -17.45
CA ALA A 103 -0.52 7.82 -17.51
C ALA A 103 -1.62 8.77 -18.01
N GLY A 104 -1.30 10.06 -18.25
CA GLY A 104 -2.28 11.06 -18.65
C GLY A 104 -3.32 11.39 -17.56
N ILE A 105 -3.06 10.98 -16.32
CA ILE A 105 -3.95 11.23 -15.18
C ILE A 105 -3.47 12.49 -14.47
N GLY A 106 -4.19 13.59 -14.69
CA GLY A 106 -3.89 14.90 -14.11
C GLY A 106 -4.87 15.29 -13.03
N CYS A 107 -4.37 16.02 -12.02
CA CYS A 107 -5.16 16.58 -10.93
C CYS A 107 -4.70 18.01 -10.58
N TYR A 108 -4.57 18.87 -11.60
CA TYR A 108 -3.99 20.21 -11.45
C TYR A 108 -4.82 21.13 -10.55
N ASP A 109 -6.12 21.07 -10.71
CA ASP A 109 -7.14 21.89 -10.05
C ASP A 109 -7.86 21.11 -8.92
N GLN A 110 -7.28 19.99 -8.51
CA GLN A 110 -7.86 19.10 -7.50
C GLN A 110 -6.97 18.99 -6.28
N ASP A 111 -7.59 18.99 -5.11
CA ASP A 111 -6.94 18.61 -3.86
C ASP A 111 -6.69 17.09 -3.83
N VAL A 112 -5.52 16.68 -3.36
CA VAL A 112 -5.15 15.27 -3.22
C VAL A 112 -4.79 15.00 -1.78
N PHE A 113 -5.52 14.08 -1.16
CA PHE A 113 -5.28 13.60 0.18
C PHE A 113 -4.97 12.10 0.13
N VAL A 114 -3.89 11.69 0.79
CA VAL A 114 -3.51 10.27 0.89
C VAL A 114 -3.29 9.91 2.34
N ASN A 115 -3.79 8.76 2.76
CA ASN A 115 -3.70 8.30 4.13
C ASN A 115 -3.34 6.81 4.19
N ALA A 116 -2.38 6.45 5.04
CA ALA A 116 -2.13 5.08 5.44
C ALA A 116 -3.03 4.75 6.64
N VAL A 117 -3.89 3.73 6.49
CA VAL A 117 -4.86 3.35 7.53
C VAL A 117 -4.16 2.81 8.77
N GLY A 118 -4.74 3.06 9.94
CA GLY A 118 -4.23 2.57 11.23
C GLY A 118 -3.09 3.39 11.83
N GLY A 119 -2.80 4.58 11.28
CA GLY A 119 -1.76 5.47 11.81
C GLY A 119 -0.33 4.96 11.60
N VAL A 120 -0.14 3.97 10.73
CA VAL A 120 1.18 3.44 10.38
C VAL A 120 1.97 4.47 9.57
N LYS A 121 3.29 4.50 9.77
CA LYS A 121 4.20 5.32 8.97
C LYS A 121 4.95 4.44 7.98
N ILE A 122 4.66 4.60 6.70
CA ILE A 122 5.30 3.87 5.61
C ILE A 122 6.41 4.73 5.02
N THR A 123 7.64 4.27 5.09
CA THR A 123 8.83 5.01 4.61
C THR A 123 9.47 4.39 3.37
N GLU A 124 9.07 3.17 3.02
CA GLU A 124 9.68 2.46 1.89
C GLU A 124 9.10 2.91 0.53
N PRO A 125 9.94 3.04 -0.51
CA PRO A 125 9.49 3.40 -1.85
C PRO A 125 8.53 2.40 -2.50
N ALA A 126 8.50 1.16 -2.02
CA ALA A 126 7.58 0.13 -2.52
C ALA A 126 6.09 0.48 -2.34
N SER A 127 5.77 1.54 -1.61
CA SER A 127 4.41 2.10 -1.47
C SER A 127 3.93 2.88 -2.70
N ASP A 128 4.82 3.30 -3.57
CA ASP A 128 4.51 4.22 -4.67
C ASP A 128 3.40 3.73 -5.56
N LEU A 129 3.47 2.48 -6.00
CA LEU A 129 2.49 1.91 -6.91
C LEU A 129 1.08 1.90 -6.27
N ALA A 130 0.98 1.57 -4.99
CA ALA A 130 -0.28 1.60 -4.26
C ALA A 130 -0.85 3.02 -4.17
N VAL A 131 -0.01 4.01 -3.87
CA VAL A 131 -0.42 5.43 -3.81
C VAL A 131 -0.93 5.89 -5.18
N MET A 132 -0.22 5.58 -6.26
CA MET A 132 -0.61 5.98 -7.60
C MET A 132 -1.92 5.32 -8.05
N LEU A 133 -2.11 4.03 -7.77
CA LEU A 133 -3.36 3.33 -8.09
C LEU A 133 -4.52 3.83 -7.23
N ALA A 134 -4.30 4.19 -5.98
CA ALA A 134 -5.32 4.79 -5.12
C ALA A 134 -5.77 6.16 -5.67
N ILE A 135 -4.82 7.03 -6.07
CA ILE A 135 -5.14 8.32 -6.69
C ILE A 135 -5.89 8.11 -8.01
N ALA A 136 -5.42 7.21 -8.87
CA ALA A 136 -6.08 6.91 -10.15
C ALA A 136 -7.49 6.35 -9.95
N GLY A 137 -7.69 5.50 -8.95
CA GLY A 137 -9.00 4.96 -8.57
C GLY A 137 -9.96 6.03 -8.07
N SER A 138 -9.47 6.97 -7.25
CA SER A 138 -10.27 8.10 -6.75
C SER A 138 -10.70 9.03 -7.87
N ILE A 139 -9.78 9.44 -8.76
CA ILE A 139 -10.09 10.30 -9.92
C ILE A 139 -11.08 9.62 -10.86
N GLY A 140 -10.87 8.34 -11.16
CA GLY A 140 -11.73 7.56 -12.06
C GLY A 140 -13.04 7.09 -11.43
N ASN A 141 -13.28 7.37 -10.15
CA ASN A 141 -14.39 6.82 -9.37
C ASN A 141 -14.55 5.30 -9.54
N ARG A 142 -13.42 4.59 -9.53
CA ARG A 142 -13.35 3.15 -9.76
C ARG A 142 -12.66 2.45 -8.60
N ALA A 143 -13.35 1.46 -8.04
CA ALA A 143 -12.78 0.58 -7.03
C ALA A 143 -11.73 -0.36 -7.62
N MET A 144 -10.76 -0.76 -6.81
CA MET A 144 -9.81 -1.82 -7.16
C MET A 144 -10.49 -3.19 -7.12
N PRO A 145 -9.94 -4.18 -7.85
CA PRO A 145 -10.44 -5.56 -7.79
C PRO A 145 -10.46 -6.11 -6.36
N ALA A 146 -11.48 -6.90 -6.05
CA ALA A 146 -11.54 -7.59 -4.77
C ALA A 146 -10.33 -8.52 -4.56
N GLY A 147 -9.78 -8.53 -3.35
CA GLY A 147 -8.66 -9.39 -3.00
C GLY A 147 -7.32 -9.00 -3.65
N LEU A 148 -7.20 -7.76 -4.13
CA LEU A 148 -5.97 -7.24 -4.72
C LEU A 148 -5.02 -6.71 -3.66
N VAL A 149 -3.73 -7.07 -3.78
CA VAL A 149 -2.61 -6.40 -3.13
C VAL A 149 -1.65 -5.82 -4.15
N VAL A 150 -0.94 -4.78 -3.76
CA VAL A 150 -0.03 -4.04 -4.63
C VAL A 150 1.26 -3.71 -3.90
N PHE A 151 2.39 -3.75 -4.59
CA PHE A 151 3.62 -3.10 -4.16
C PHE A 151 4.53 -2.82 -5.37
N GLY A 152 5.40 -1.84 -5.23
CA GLY A 152 6.40 -1.49 -6.25
C GLY A 152 6.83 -0.04 -6.14
N GLU A 153 8.10 0.23 -6.43
CA GLU A 153 8.65 1.58 -6.50
C GLU A 153 8.42 2.17 -7.90
N ALA A 154 8.09 3.45 -7.97
CA ALA A 154 7.97 4.17 -9.24
C ALA A 154 9.20 4.99 -9.56
N GLY A 155 9.75 4.81 -10.74
CA GLY A 155 10.76 5.71 -11.28
C GLY A 155 10.15 6.89 -12.05
N LEU A 156 10.95 7.95 -12.23
CA LEU A 156 10.51 9.18 -12.92
C LEU A 156 10.19 8.97 -14.41
N ALA A 157 10.68 7.89 -15.01
CA ALA A 157 10.36 7.51 -16.38
C ALA A 157 9.10 6.65 -16.50
N GLY A 158 8.35 6.45 -15.40
CA GLY A 158 7.15 5.64 -15.35
C GLY A 158 7.41 4.13 -15.26
N GLU A 159 8.66 3.72 -15.04
CA GLU A 159 9.02 2.34 -14.78
C GLU A 159 8.62 1.90 -13.38
N ILE A 160 8.30 0.64 -13.20
CA ILE A 160 8.00 0.03 -11.90
C ILE A 160 9.18 -0.84 -11.49
N ARG A 161 9.83 -0.46 -10.39
CA ARG A 161 11.03 -1.07 -9.86
C ARG A 161 10.71 -2.08 -8.76
N PRO A 162 11.56 -3.13 -8.61
CA PRO A 162 11.33 -4.17 -7.61
C PRO A 162 11.43 -3.64 -6.16
N ALA A 163 10.67 -4.30 -5.30
CA ALA A 163 10.78 -4.16 -3.86
C ALA A 163 11.63 -5.29 -3.25
N PRO A 164 12.35 -5.04 -2.15
CA PRO A 164 13.00 -6.10 -1.41
C PRO A 164 11.99 -7.13 -0.91
N ARG A 165 12.42 -8.40 -0.81
CA ARG A 165 11.63 -9.50 -0.22
C ARG A 165 10.25 -9.70 -0.88
N GLY A 166 10.20 -9.64 -2.22
CA GLY A 166 8.95 -9.79 -2.95
C GLY A 166 8.23 -11.12 -2.68
N GLN A 167 8.97 -12.21 -2.48
CA GLN A 167 8.39 -13.54 -2.20
C GLN A 167 7.69 -13.59 -0.85
N GLU A 168 8.29 -13.01 0.19
CA GLU A 168 7.72 -12.96 1.54
C GLU A 168 6.44 -12.10 1.55
N ARG A 169 6.44 -10.98 0.82
CA ARG A 169 5.26 -10.12 0.66
C ARG A 169 4.09 -10.88 0.03
N LEU A 170 4.35 -11.62 -1.05
CA LEU A 170 3.32 -12.38 -1.75
C LEU A 170 2.79 -13.56 -0.91
N LYS A 171 3.68 -14.26 -0.21
CA LYS A 171 3.28 -15.35 0.69
C LYS A 171 2.38 -14.85 1.83
N GLU A 172 2.71 -13.70 2.44
CA GLU A 172 1.87 -13.14 3.49
C GLU A 172 0.50 -12.70 2.95
N ALA A 173 0.45 -12.08 1.76
CA ALA A 173 -0.80 -11.74 1.12
C ALA A 173 -1.69 -12.97 0.87
N ALA A 174 -1.14 -14.02 0.29
CA ALA A 174 -1.85 -15.27 0.05
C ALA A 174 -2.36 -15.92 1.35
N LYS A 175 -1.51 -15.96 2.39
CA LYS A 175 -1.87 -16.45 3.73
C LYS A 175 -3.06 -15.71 4.34
N LEU A 176 -3.18 -14.41 4.08
CA LEU A 176 -4.28 -13.57 4.57
C LEU A 176 -5.51 -13.56 3.65
N GLY A 177 -5.52 -14.42 2.62
CA GLY A 177 -6.68 -14.64 1.75
C GLY A 177 -6.79 -13.68 0.58
N PHE A 178 -5.75 -12.92 0.26
CA PHE A 178 -5.71 -12.13 -0.97
C PHE A 178 -5.44 -13.05 -2.17
N SER A 179 -6.11 -12.78 -3.28
CA SER A 179 -6.12 -13.67 -4.45
C SER A 179 -5.49 -13.06 -5.70
N LYS A 180 -5.18 -11.76 -5.68
CA LYS A 180 -4.59 -11.04 -6.80
C LYS A 180 -3.45 -10.15 -6.33
N ALA A 181 -2.41 -10.01 -7.14
CA ALA A 181 -1.28 -9.12 -6.85
C ALA A 181 -0.80 -8.41 -8.12
N ILE A 182 -0.70 -7.07 -8.09
CA ILE A 182 -0.02 -6.26 -9.11
C ILE A 182 1.34 -5.87 -8.56
N ILE A 183 2.41 -6.33 -9.19
CA ILE A 183 3.77 -6.24 -8.68
C ILE A 183 4.79 -5.95 -9.79
N PRO A 184 5.99 -5.46 -9.46
CA PRO A 184 7.08 -5.37 -10.44
C PRO A 184 7.42 -6.73 -11.03
N ARG A 185 7.68 -6.79 -12.33
CA ARG A 185 8.06 -8.04 -13.03
C ARG A 185 9.27 -8.72 -12.41
N ALA A 186 10.23 -7.95 -11.94
CA ALA A 186 11.42 -8.50 -11.28
C ALA A 186 11.11 -9.20 -9.93
N ASN A 187 9.94 -8.96 -9.35
CA ASN A 187 9.45 -9.65 -8.15
C ASN A 187 8.54 -10.86 -8.46
N ALA A 188 8.29 -11.15 -9.74
CA ALA A 188 7.44 -12.28 -10.11
C ALA A 188 7.99 -13.59 -9.52
N PRO A 189 7.15 -14.41 -8.88
CA PRO A 189 7.59 -15.65 -8.25
C PRO A 189 8.01 -16.65 -9.32
N LYS A 190 9.14 -17.34 -9.09
CA LYS A 190 9.61 -18.43 -9.98
C LYS A 190 8.66 -19.62 -9.99
N THR A 191 8.04 -19.89 -8.85
CA THR A 191 7.01 -20.92 -8.67
C THR A 191 5.70 -20.24 -8.33
N PRO A 192 4.59 -20.59 -9.01
CA PRO A 192 3.29 -20.03 -8.66
C PRO A 192 2.96 -20.18 -7.18
N ILE A 193 2.33 -19.18 -6.60
CA ILE A 193 1.83 -19.23 -5.23
C ILE A 193 0.36 -19.64 -5.30
N GLU A 194 0.01 -20.73 -4.63
CA GLU A 194 -1.35 -21.27 -4.62
C GLU A 194 -2.36 -20.20 -4.16
N GLY A 195 -3.44 -20.04 -4.91
CA GLY A 195 -4.51 -19.09 -4.61
C GLY A 195 -4.19 -17.63 -4.91
N LEU A 196 -3.01 -17.30 -5.49
CA LEU A 196 -2.61 -15.93 -5.80
C LEU A 196 -2.29 -15.76 -7.29
N GLU A 197 -3.13 -15.02 -8.00
CA GLU A 197 -2.88 -14.60 -9.37
C GLU A 197 -1.98 -13.36 -9.39
N VAL A 198 -0.86 -13.43 -10.13
CA VAL A 198 0.16 -12.38 -10.14
C VAL A 198 0.20 -11.67 -11.49
N PHE A 199 -0.05 -10.36 -11.47
CA PHE A 199 0.09 -9.45 -12.61
C PHE A 199 1.42 -8.73 -12.51
N ALA A 200 2.42 -9.24 -13.23
CA ALA A 200 3.77 -8.71 -13.22
C ALA A 200 3.90 -7.59 -14.27
N VAL A 201 4.24 -6.38 -13.82
CA VAL A 201 4.28 -5.17 -14.64
C VAL A 201 5.67 -4.54 -14.67
N ASP A 202 5.98 -3.87 -15.79
CA ASP A 202 7.22 -3.11 -15.96
C ASP A 202 6.98 -1.60 -15.91
N ARG A 203 5.76 -1.17 -16.21
CA ARG A 203 5.40 0.24 -16.32
C ARG A 203 4.10 0.56 -15.58
N LEU A 204 3.96 1.83 -15.20
CA LEU A 204 2.75 2.35 -14.55
C LEU A 204 1.48 2.13 -15.41
N THR A 205 1.58 2.31 -16.72
CA THR A 205 0.45 2.09 -17.64
C THR A 205 -0.05 0.65 -17.60
N ASP A 206 0.87 -0.32 -17.52
CA ASP A 206 0.52 -1.75 -17.42
C ASP A 206 -0.18 -2.05 -16.09
N ALA A 207 0.29 -1.44 -14.99
CA ALA A 207 -0.34 -1.60 -13.69
C ALA A 207 -1.77 -1.03 -13.64
N ILE A 208 -1.99 0.13 -14.27
CA ILE A 208 -3.32 0.75 -14.38
C ILE A 208 -4.24 -0.12 -15.24
N ALA A 209 -3.74 -0.66 -16.37
CA ALA A 209 -4.49 -1.57 -17.21
C ALA A 209 -4.87 -2.85 -16.43
N ALA A 210 -3.90 -3.50 -15.78
CA ALA A 210 -4.16 -4.69 -14.96
C ALA A 210 -5.21 -4.44 -13.87
N ALA A 211 -5.18 -3.28 -13.20
CA ALA A 211 -6.17 -2.92 -12.20
C ALA A 211 -7.58 -2.68 -12.79
N ARG A 212 -7.68 -2.33 -14.07
CA ARG A 212 -8.96 -2.15 -14.76
C ARG A 212 -9.55 -3.45 -15.28
N ASP A 213 -8.70 -4.32 -15.82
CA ASP A 213 -9.11 -5.54 -16.52
C ASP A 213 -9.50 -6.67 -15.55
N THR A 214 -9.05 -6.57 -14.31
CA THR A 214 -9.32 -7.55 -13.25
C THR A 214 -10.45 -7.15 -12.29
N ALA A 215 -11.10 -6.00 -12.54
CA ALA A 215 -12.18 -5.43 -11.71
C ALA A 215 -13.54 -6.11 -11.98
#